data_41fdbef290e06175df698c7715f67e92
#
_entry.id   41fdbef290e06175df698c7715f67e92
#
_cell.length_a   1.000
_cell.length_b   1.000
_cell.length_c   1.000
_cell.angle_alpha   90.00
_cell.angle_beta   90.00
_cell.angle_gamma   90.00
#
_symmetry.space_group_name_H-M   'P 1'
#
loop_
_entity.id
_entity.type
_entity.pdbx_description
1 polymer ?
#
loop_
_entity_poly.entity_id
_entity_poly.type
_entity_poly.pdbx_seq_one_letter_code
_entity_poly.pdbx_strand_id
1 'polypeptide(L)'
;MANYVQANLLKDEEVVFVAKVHWASLIIHVILMIIFIGFITIIPAIIRLVTTELGITNKKLAGKMGLINTKVVDSPLSKINNVSVESGLFGKIFGYGTIMVSTSSEVYNFKCIKSPEVFRSTLMQEVDKFAETQMKKQASEMAKAMRSEA
;
A
#
# COMPACT_ATOMS: atom_id res chain seq x y z
N MET A 1 7.58 -27.84 -39.13
CA MET A 1 8.18 -28.89 -38.33
C MET A 1 7.27 -30.13 -38.31
N ALA A 2 7.25 -30.89 -39.31
CA ALA A 2 6.63 -32.20 -39.32
C ALA A 2 7.17 -33.05 -40.47
N ASN A 3 8.51 -33.10 -40.55
CA ASN A 3 9.16 -33.85 -41.63
C ASN A 3 9.81 -35.15 -41.14
N TYR A 4 9.71 -35.48 -39.84
CA TYR A 4 10.34 -36.68 -39.34
C TYR A 4 9.72 -37.95 -39.95
N VAL A 5 8.36 -38.01 -39.99
CA VAL A 5 7.65 -39.15 -40.56
C VAL A 5 7.93 -39.25 -42.05
N GLN A 6 7.92 -38.13 -42.80
CA GLN A 6 8.20 -38.12 -44.24
C GLN A 6 9.65 -38.41 -44.56
N ALA A 7 10.59 -37.97 -43.70
CA ALA A 7 12.02 -38.21 -43.92
C ALA A 7 12.46 -39.66 -43.65
N ASN A 8 11.66 -40.46 -42.95
CA ASN A 8 11.98 -41.83 -42.57
C ASN A 8 11.07 -42.88 -43.26
N LEU A 9 10.35 -42.51 -44.31
CA LEU A 9 9.57 -43.46 -45.12
C LEU A 9 10.48 -44.44 -45.86
N LEU A 10 10.10 -45.69 -45.83
CA LEU A 10 10.72 -46.76 -46.63
C LEU A 10 10.21 -46.69 -48.07
N LYS A 11 10.90 -47.38 -48.96
CA LYS A 11 10.51 -47.45 -50.38
C LYS A 11 9.13 -48.12 -50.48
N ASP A 12 8.16 -47.45 -51.15
CA ASP A 12 6.77 -47.89 -51.27
C ASP A 12 5.90 -47.72 -50.00
N GLU A 13 6.32 -46.88 -49.04
CA GLU A 13 5.53 -46.54 -47.82
C GLU A 13 4.79 -45.23 -47.97
N GLU A 14 3.47 -45.22 -47.71
CA GLU A 14 2.66 -44.02 -47.74
C GLU A 14 2.18 -43.62 -46.32
N VAL A 15 2.19 -42.31 -46.05
CA VAL A 15 1.71 -41.79 -44.75
C VAL A 15 0.20 -41.84 -44.72
N VAL A 16 -0.36 -42.76 -43.92
CA VAL A 16 -1.82 -42.91 -43.75
C VAL A 16 -2.41 -41.85 -42.84
N PHE A 17 -1.70 -41.49 -41.76
CA PHE A 17 -2.15 -40.49 -40.82
C PHE A 17 -1.00 -39.90 -40.01
N VAL A 18 -1.03 -38.58 -39.80
CA VAL A 18 -0.09 -37.88 -38.94
C VAL A 18 -0.86 -37.25 -37.76
N ALA A 19 -0.63 -37.76 -36.59
CA ALA A 19 -1.20 -37.19 -35.39
C ALA A 19 -0.53 -35.84 -35.01
N LYS A 20 -1.35 -34.86 -34.72
CA LYS A 20 -0.90 -33.54 -34.24
C LYS A 20 -1.38 -33.31 -32.82
N VAL A 21 -0.51 -32.77 -31.97
CA VAL A 21 -0.91 -32.36 -30.62
C VAL A 21 -1.88 -31.19 -30.74
N HIS A 22 -3.01 -31.34 -30.07
CA HIS A 22 -4.05 -30.29 -30.09
C HIS A 22 -3.64 -29.12 -29.18
N TRP A 23 -3.86 -27.90 -29.64
CA TRP A 23 -3.54 -26.69 -28.91
C TRP A 23 -4.23 -26.60 -27.54
N ALA A 24 -5.34 -27.29 -27.33
CA ALA A 24 -6.04 -27.34 -26.05
C ALA A 24 -5.16 -27.87 -24.90
N SER A 25 -4.09 -28.62 -25.19
CA SER A 25 -3.13 -29.04 -24.17
C SER A 25 -2.40 -27.84 -23.52
N LEU A 26 -2.35 -26.69 -24.18
CA LEU A 26 -1.79 -25.46 -23.62
C LEU A 26 -2.71 -24.79 -22.61
N ILE A 27 -4.03 -25.02 -22.68
CA ILE A 27 -5.02 -24.36 -21.83
C ILE A 27 -4.72 -24.64 -20.35
N ILE A 28 -4.43 -25.90 -20.01
CA ILE A 28 -4.14 -26.26 -18.61
C ILE A 28 -2.89 -25.52 -18.08
N HIS A 29 -1.87 -25.37 -18.93
CA HIS A 29 -0.65 -24.66 -18.53
C HIS A 29 -0.88 -23.17 -18.36
N VAL A 30 -1.73 -22.57 -19.19
CA VAL A 30 -2.13 -21.15 -19.06
C VAL A 30 -2.93 -20.93 -17.77
N ILE A 31 -3.86 -21.83 -17.46
CA ILE A 31 -4.64 -21.75 -16.21
C ILE A 31 -3.71 -21.86 -14.99
N LEU A 32 -2.80 -22.84 -14.99
CA LEU A 32 -1.82 -23.02 -13.91
C LEU A 32 -0.91 -21.80 -13.75
N MET A 33 -0.49 -21.16 -14.85
CA MET A 33 0.33 -19.96 -14.82
C MET A 33 -0.44 -18.78 -14.18
N ILE A 34 -1.71 -18.58 -14.52
CA ILE A 34 -2.56 -17.52 -13.94
C ILE A 34 -2.72 -17.74 -12.42
N ILE A 35 -2.98 -18.98 -11.99
CA ILE A 35 -3.10 -19.33 -10.58
C ILE A 35 -1.78 -19.06 -9.85
N PHE A 36 -0.65 -19.45 -10.41
CA PHE A 36 0.67 -19.27 -9.81
C PHE A 36 1.05 -17.80 -9.65
N ILE A 37 0.78 -16.97 -10.67
CA ILE A 37 0.98 -15.51 -10.61
C ILE A 37 0.08 -14.89 -9.53
N GLY A 38 -1.19 -15.32 -9.45
CA GLY A 38 -2.12 -14.90 -8.42
C GLY A 38 -1.59 -15.19 -7.01
N PHE A 39 -1.02 -16.37 -6.79
CA PHE A 39 -0.43 -16.75 -5.51
C PHE A 39 0.75 -15.87 -5.10
N ILE A 40 1.64 -15.55 -6.05
CA ILE A 40 2.80 -14.67 -5.79
C ILE A 40 2.36 -13.25 -5.41
N THR A 41 1.29 -12.74 -6.01
CA THR A 41 0.82 -11.38 -5.75
C THR A 41 0.00 -11.23 -4.46
N ILE A 42 -0.69 -12.29 -4.03
CA ILE A 42 -1.54 -12.25 -2.83
C ILE A 42 -0.72 -12.24 -1.53
N ILE A 43 0.41 -12.92 -1.49
CA ILE A 43 1.28 -13.00 -0.31
C ILE A 43 1.71 -11.60 0.19
N PRO A 44 2.31 -10.72 -0.64
CA PRO A 44 2.69 -9.39 -0.18
C PRO A 44 1.47 -8.51 0.18
N ALA A 45 0.31 -8.75 -0.42
CA ALA A 45 -0.92 -8.05 -0.05
C ALA A 45 -1.40 -8.44 1.35
N ILE A 46 -1.39 -9.73 1.69
CA ILE A 46 -1.72 -10.23 3.04
C ILE A 46 -0.71 -9.70 4.07
N ILE A 47 0.58 -9.78 3.76
CA ILE A 47 1.63 -9.26 4.66
C ILE A 47 1.37 -7.79 4.97
N ARG A 48 1.11 -6.97 3.96
CA ARG A 48 0.79 -5.55 4.16
C ARG A 48 -0.45 -5.35 5.04
N LEU A 49 -1.49 -6.15 4.85
CA LEU A 49 -2.72 -6.06 5.61
C LEU A 49 -2.50 -6.30 7.11
N VAL A 50 -1.65 -7.27 7.47
CA VAL A 50 -1.42 -7.65 8.88
C VAL A 50 -0.25 -6.89 9.55
N THR A 51 0.60 -6.21 8.76
CA THR A 51 1.80 -5.54 9.30
C THR A 51 1.72 -4.02 9.25
N THR A 52 0.67 -3.46 8.67
CA THR A 52 0.50 -2.00 8.62
C THR A 52 -0.48 -1.56 9.71
N GLU A 53 0.04 -0.80 10.67
CA GLU A 53 -0.74 -0.14 11.72
C GLU A 53 -0.48 1.36 11.65
N LEU A 54 -1.52 2.14 11.78
CA LEU A 54 -1.45 3.60 11.77
C LEU A 54 -2.47 4.15 12.75
N GLY A 55 -2.00 4.90 13.73
CA GLY A 55 -2.82 5.48 14.78
C GLY A 55 -2.52 6.95 15.01
N ILE A 56 -3.55 7.71 15.35
CA ILE A 56 -3.48 9.11 15.73
C ILE A 56 -3.65 9.20 17.23
N THR A 57 -2.78 9.95 17.89
CA THR A 57 -2.91 10.28 19.32
C THR A 57 -3.02 11.80 19.49
N ASN A 58 -3.34 12.24 20.66
CA ASN A 58 -3.42 13.68 20.98
C ASN A 58 -2.06 14.40 21.00
N LYS A 59 -0.96 13.70 20.76
CA LYS A 59 0.42 14.27 20.77
C LYS A 59 1.23 13.93 19.53
N LYS A 60 0.97 12.78 18.92
CA LYS A 60 1.78 12.26 17.82
C LYS A 60 0.99 11.37 16.88
N LEU A 61 1.48 11.25 15.66
CA LEU A 61 1.14 10.20 14.73
C LEU A 61 2.08 9.03 14.94
N ALA A 62 1.55 7.86 15.24
CA ALA A 62 2.30 6.64 15.40
C ALA A 62 1.88 5.63 14.35
N GLY A 63 2.83 4.96 13.71
CA GLY A 63 2.53 3.95 12.71
C GLY A 63 3.70 3.02 12.47
N LYS A 64 3.36 1.84 11.97
CA LYS A 64 4.33 0.82 11.60
C LYS A 64 3.90 0.21 10.27
N MET A 65 4.83 -0.01 9.36
CA MET A 65 4.57 -0.69 8.10
C MET A 65 5.73 -1.61 7.70
N GLY A 66 5.39 -2.74 7.08
CA GLY A 66 6.34 -3.72 6.55
C GLY A 66 6.73 -4.80 7.55
N LEU A 67 7.08 -5.98 7.00
CA LEU A 67 7.48 -7.16 7.78
C LEU A 67 9.00 -7.29 7.86
N ILE A 68 9.68 -7.28 6.71
CA ILE A 68 11.13 -7.48 6.62
C ILE A 68 11.86 -6.14 6.74
N ASN A 69 11.42 -5.15 5.98
CA ASN A 69 11.90 -3.78 6.06
C ASN A 69 10.86 -2.92 6.78
N THR A 70 10.90 -2.94 8.09
CA THR A 70 9.96 -2.24 8.93
C THR A 70 10.27 -0.75 8.97
N LYS A 71 9.32 0.07 8.54
CA LYS A 71 9.34 1.52 8.76
C LYS A 71 8.41 1.86 9.92
N VAL A 72 8.95 2.58 10.89
CA VAL A 72 8.18 3.10 12.02
C VAL A 72 8.04 4.60 11.85
N VAL A 73 6.83 5.08 12.03
CA VAL A 73 6.51 6.51 12.08
C VAL A 73 6.17 6.86 13.52
N ASP A 74 6.89 7.78 14.07
CA ASP A 74 6.65 8.37 15.38
C ASP A 74 6.90 9.88 15.28
N SER A 75 5.90 10.60 14.77
CA SER A 75 6.01 12.03 14.49
C SER A 75 5.09 12.85 15.39
N PRO A 76 5.63 13.79 16.17
CA PRO A 76 4.82 14.75 16.90
C PRO A 76 3.89 15.52 15.97
N LEU A 77 2.67 15.83 16.41
CA LEU A 77 1.68 16.58 15.62
C LEU A 77 2.21 17.94 15.17
N SER A 78 3.10 18.56 15.94
CA SER A 78 3.76 19.83 15.59
C SER A 78 4.71 19.75 14.38
N LYS A 79 5.12 18.55 13.97
CA LYS A 79 6.00 18.33 12.82
C LYS A 79 5.27 17.90 11.56
N ILE A 80 3.96 17.75 11.60
CA ILE A 80 3.14 17.40 10.45
C ILE A 80 2.86 18.66 9.66
N ASN A 81 3.35 18.71 8.42
CA ASN A 81 3.20 19.87 7.53
C ASN A 81 1.98 19.73 6.62
N ASN A 82 1.76 18.54 6.09
CA ASN A 82 0.66 18.29 5.16
C ASN A 82 0.23 16.82 5.18
N VAL A 83 -1.05 16.61 4.91
CA VAL A 83 -1.63 15.27 4.74
C VAL A 83 -2.45 15.26 3.46
N SER A 84 -2.05 14.43 2.51
CA SER A 84 -2.78 14.24 1.26
C SER A 84 -3.29 12.81 1.13
N VAL A 85 -4.37 12.66 0.36
CA VAL A 85 -5.01 11.38 0.08
C VAL A 85 -5.08 11.17 -1.41
N GLU A 86 -4.67 10.00 -1.84
CA GLU A 86 -4.82 9.55 -3.23
C GLU A 86 -5.65 8.27 -3.25
N SER A 87 -6.74 8.29 -4.01
CA SER A 87 -7.61 7.13 -4.22
C SER A 87 -7.82 6.92 -5.70
N GLY A 88 -7.40 5.76 -6.19
CA GLY A 88 -7.71 5.33 -7.55
C GLY A 88 -9.20 4.99 -7.70
N LEU A 89 -9.62 4.65 -8.92
CA LEU A 89 -11.02 4.33 -9.22
C LEU A 89 -11.57 3.21 -8.32
N PHE A 90 -10.85 2.10 -8.19
CA PHE A 90 -11.22 1.00 -7.29
C PHE A 90 -11.16 1.41 -5.81
N GLY A 91 -10.20 2.26 -5.43
CA GLY A 91 -10.10 2.79 -4.08
C GLY A 91 -11.32 3.60 -3.67
N LYS A 92 -11.88 4.39 -4.57
CA LYS A 92 -13.12 5.15 -4.35
C LYS A 92 -14.35 4.23 -4.19
N ILE A 93 -14.44 3.17 -5.00
CA ILE A 93 -15.55 2.21 -4.93
C ILE A 93 -15.50 1.40 -3.62
N PHE A 94 -14.32 0.92 -3.23
CA PHE A 94 -14.13 0.04 -2.07
C PHE A 94 -13.76 0.79 -0.78
N GLY A 95 -13.65 2.11 -0.81
CA GLY A 95 -13.38 2.94 0.37
C GLY A 95 -11.95 2.82 0.92
N TYR A 96 -10.94 2.63 0.06
CA TYR A 96 -9.55 2.62 0.45
C TYR A 96 -8.69 3.57 -0.39
N GLY A 97 -7.55 3.98 0.15
CA GLY A 97 -6.61 4.86 -0.57
C GLY A 97 -5.23 4.87 0.06
N THR A 98 -4.37 5.68 -0.52
CA THR A 98 -3.02 5.96 -0.01
C THR A 98 -3.05 7.28 0.74
N ILE A 99 -2.53 7.30 1.95
CA ILE A 99 -2.33 8.50 2.75
C ILE A 99 -0.86 8.86 2.68
N MET A 100 -0.57 10.09 2.31
CA MET A 100 0.77 10.66 2.33
C MET A 100 0.83 11.70 3.43
N VAL A 101 1.69 11.48 4.41
CA VAL A 101 1.95 12.39 5.52
C VAL A 101 3.33 13.00 5.33
N SER A 102 3.37 14.31 5.07
CA SER A 102 4.60 15.08 4.99
C SER A 102 4.93 15.67 6.35
N THR A 103 6.09 15.32 6.85
CA THR A 103 6.65 15.86 8.09
C THR A 103 7.84 16.77 7.78
N SER A 104 8.40 17.42 8.78
CA SER A 104 9.60 18.25 8.62
C SER A 104 10.85 17.47 8.21
N SER A 105 10.87 16.15 8.38
CA SER A 105 12.02 15.29 8.10
C SER A 105 11.84 14.42 6.86
N GLU A 106 10.67 13.85 6.64
CA GLU A 106 10.41 12.93 5.53
C GLU A 106 8.93 12.82 5.19
N VAL A 107 8.63 12.15 4.08
CA VAL A 107 7.26 11.85 3.62
C VAL A 107 6.97 10.37 3.80
N TYR A 108 5.90 10.07 4.51
CA TYR A 108 5.43 8.71 4.76
C TYR A 108 4.23 8.38 3.89
N ASN A 109 4.28 7.23 3.22
CA ASN A 109 3.22 6.76 2.33
C ASN A 109 2.59 5.48 2.87
N PHE A 110 1.35 5.56 3.33
CA PHE A 110 0.56 4.44 3.83
C PHE A 110 -0.44 4.01 2.76
N LYS A 111 -0.20 2.86 2.14
CA LYS A 111 -1.04 2.34 1.06
C LYS A 111 -2.19 1.48 1.58
N CYS A 112 -3.31 1.52 0.88
CA CYS A 112 -4.50 0.68 1.15
C CYS A 112 -5.14 0.92 2.53
N ILE A 113 -5.12 2.15 3.01
CA ILE A 113 -5.79 2.53 4.26
C ILE A 113 -7.30 2.66 4.02
N LYS A 114 -8.09 2.09 4.90
CA LYS A 114 -9.56 2.19 4.89
C LYS A 114 -9.98 3.61 5.26
N SER A 115 -10.98 4.14 4.58
CA SER A 115 -11.57 5.47 4.81
C SER A 115 -10.52 6.58 4.96
N PRO A 116 -9.64 6.77 3.95
CA PRO A 116 -8.48 7.62 4.08
C PRO A 116 -8.84 9.11 4.27
N GLU A 117 -9.99 9.56 3.76
CA GLU A 117 -10.46 10.93 3.94
C GLU A 117 -10.86 11.21 5.40
N VAL A 118 -11.50 10.22 6.05
CA VAL A 118 -11.84 10.32 7.48
C VAL A 118 -10.58 10.39 8.32
N PHE A 119 -9.60 9.56 8.01
CA PHE A 119 -8.30 9.58 8.70
C PHE A 119 -7.61 10.94 8.52
N ARG A 120 -7.56 11.48 7.29
CA ARG A 120 -6.99 12.80 7.00
C ARG A 120 -7.68 13.89 7.81
N SER A 121 -9.00 13.93 7.79
CA SER A 121 -9.76 14.97 8.52
C SER A 121 -9.54 14.87 10.02
N THR A 122 -9.53 13.66 10.59
CA THR A 122 -9.26 13.44 12.01
C THR A 122 -7.84 13.87 12.37
N LEU A 123 -6.84 13.53 11.56
CA LEU A 123 -5.46 13.92 11.81
C LEU A 123 -5.28 15.45 11.79
N MET A 124 -5.88 16.13 10.81
CA MET A 124 -5.80 17.60 10.73
C MET A 124 -6.49 18.27 11.93
N GLN A 125 -7.65 17.76 12.34
CA GLN A 125 -8.32 18.24 13.56
C GLN A 125 -7.45 18.09 14.81
N GLU A 126 -6.76 16.97 14.98
CA GLU A 126 -5.86 16.78 16.14
C GLU A 126 -4.61 17.66 16.04
N VAL A 127 -4.09 17.94 14.84
CA VAL A 127 -3.01 18.92 14.63
C VAL A 127 -3.45 20.32 15.06
N ASP A 128 -4.65 20.76 14.66
CA ASP A 128 -5.18 22.07 15.01
C ASP A 128 -5.43 22.20 16.51
N LYS A 129 -6.06 21.22 17.15
CA LYS A 129 -6.27 21.17 18.61
C LYS A 129 -4.95 21.20 19.38
N PHE A 130 -3.93 20.47 18.88
CA PHE A 130 -2.61 20.50 19.49
C PHE A 130 -2.00 21.89 19.40
N ALA A 131 -2.07 22.54 18.25
CA ALA A 131 -1.55 23.90 18.06
C ALA A 131 -2.26 24.91 18.98
N GLU A 132 -3.59 24.88 19.07
CA GLU A 132 -4.35 25.72 19.99
C GLU A 132 -3.95 25.52 21.45
N THR A 133 -3.77 24.25 21.86
CA THR A 133 -3.37 23.92 23.23
C THR A 133 -1.98 24.47 23.55
N GLN A 134 -1.04 24.40 22.61
CA GLN A 134 0.28 24.98 22.79
C GLN A 134 0.23 26.51 22.88
N MET A 135 -0.52 27.17 22.02
CA MET A 135 -0.70 28.65 22.09
C MET A 135 -1.30 29.09 23.42
N LYS A 136 -2.34 28.40 23.92
CA LYS A 136 -2.94 28.71 25.25
C LYS A 136 -1.93 28.53 26.38
N LYS A 137 -1.09 27.48 26.34
CA LYS A 137 -0.05 27.26 27.35
C LYS A 137 1.00 28.40 27.30
N GLN A 138 1.51 28.74 26.12
CA GLN A 138 2.47 29.84 25.98
C GLN A 138 1.90 31.17 26.46
N ALA A 139 0.66 31.51 26.09
CA ALA A 139 -0.01 32.72 26.57
C ALA A 139 -0.15 32.74 28.11
N SER A 140 -0.49 31.60 28.73
CA SER A 140 -0.60 31.49 30.18
C SER A 140 0.75 31.63 30.90
N GLU A 141 1.81 31.08 30.31
CA GLU A 141 3.16 31.21 30.85
C GLU A 141 3.68 32.64 30.74
N MET A 142 3.47 33.31 29.60
CA MET A 142 3.78 34.72 29.43
C MET A 142 3.03 35.61 30.45
N ALA A 143 1.73 35.37 30.62
CA ALA A 143 0.94 36.11 31.59
C ALA A 143 1.43 35.90 33.05
N LYS A 144 1.89 34.70 33.39
CA LYS A 144 2.52 34.41 34.69
C LYS A 144 3.86 35.13 34.85
N ALA A 145 4.71 35.09 33.82
CA ALA A 145 6.02 35.78 33.85
C ALA A 145 5.86 37.29 34.04
N MET A 146 4.94 37.94 33.32
CA MET A 146 4.65 39.37 33.45
C MET A 146 4.13 39.74 34.88
N ARG A 147 3.41 38.83 35.53
CA ARG A 147 2.92 39.06 36.90
C ARG A 147 4.00 38.88 37.97
N SER A 148 5.04 38.11 37.68
CA SER A 148 6.16 37.91 38.60
C SER A 148 7.21 39.01 38.55
N GLU A 149 7.20 39.85 37.53
CA GLU A 149 8.11 40.99 37.36
C GLU A 149 7.47 42.35 37.81
N ALA A 150 6.19 42.36 38.08
CA ALA A 150 5.43 43.54 38.58
C ALA A 150 5.24 43.47 40.10
#